data_0944c0656ee38c47f89d9e5222c9304a
#
_entry.id   0944c0656ee38c47f89d9e5222c9304a
#
_cell.length_a   1.000
_cell.length_b   1.000
_cell.length_c   1.000
_cell.angle_alpha   90.00
_cell.angle_beta   90.00
_cell.angle_gamma   90.00
#
_symmetry.space_group_name_H-M   'P 1'
#
loop_
_entity.id
_entity.type
_entity.pdbx_description
1 polymer ?
#
loop_
_entity_poly.entity_id
_entity_poly.type
_entity_poly.pdbx_seq_one_letter_code
_entity_poly.pdbx_strand_id
1 'polypeptide(L)'
;TGEARTRYVDVTGTDKGYMADLRTRLWLSGQVSDDWRYVAMLENLQSFNTNKEESETKFRRAYVTGNAGDIKVTGGRYNYTVGQGNVFDDGIDGVQIDFGKVLKASMAYGRPAGGNDFHSFQDAGGNTIYTKNNDAFITTLDYKTGNFTFNAAFYDFLDYVGNADNKIWTVGGSIDIGDTVKLHGEYLKSNFAANTDGEDEGIVFGLNYKGAEPEKKGSYGIWAKYYNQDRSTYVSHTTDAVHDSLWGFDGYGVGFDYTITKNITALVEYFDFNGKNSEGKDKTWWSDVTFTF
;
A
#
# COMPACT_ATOMS: atom_id res chain seq x y z
N THR A 1 3.54 -22.14 4.93
CA THR A 1 3.62 -21.05 5.91
C THR A 1 2.29 -20.33 5.96
N GLY A 2 1.95 -19.79 7.12
CA GLY A 2 0.71 -19.10 7.33
C GLY A 2 0.81 -17.94 8.32
N GLU A 3 -0.24 -17.11 8.33
CA GLU A 3 -0.45 -16.10 9.36
C GLU A 3 -1.94 -16.04 9.74
N ALA A 4 -2.20 -15.72 10.99
CA ALA A 4 -3.50 -15.31 11.47
C ALA A 4 -3.36 -13.95 12.14
N ARG A 5 -4.20 -12.96 11.75
CA ARG A 5 -4.20 -11.62 12.32
C ARG A 5 -5.58 -11.27 12.85
N THR A 6 -5.69 -11.04 14.13
CA THR A 6 -6.89 -10.41 14.71
C THR A 6 -6.69 -8.91 14.73
N ARG A 7 -7.71 -8.16 14.35
CA ARG A 7 -7.64 -6.72 14.18
C ARG A 7 -8.86 -6.03 14.80
N TYR A 8 -8.63 -4.86 15.37
CA TYR A 8 -9.65 -3.90 15.76
C TYR A 8 -9.27 -2.51 15.24
N VAL A 9 -10.19 -1.87 14.55
CA VAL A 9 -10.05 -0.51 14.02
C VAL A 9 -11.24 0.30 14.49
N ASP A 10 -10.98 1.49 15.00
CA ASP A 10 -12.02 2.46 15.39
C ASP A 10 -11.77 3.79 14.66
N VAL A 11 -12.79 4.28 13.98
CA VAL A 11 -12.75 5.53 13.22
C VAL A 11 -13.72 6.51 13.88
N THR A 12 -13.21 7.68 14.21
CA THR A 12 -14.01 8.79 14.75
C THR A 12 -13.88 9.99 13.82
N GLY A 13 -14.97 10.64 13.51
CA GLY A 13 -15.01 11.78 12.61
C GLY A 13 -16.12 11.64 11.58
N THR A 14 -15.82 11.96 10.32
CA THR A 14 -16.79 11.96 9.21
C THR A 14 -17.20 10.53 8.85
N ASP A 15 -16.23 9.62 8.72
CA ASP A 15 -16.45 8.20 8.38
C ASP A 15 -16.50 7.32 9.65
N LYS A 16 -17.19 7.82 10.67
CA LYS A 16 -17.30 7.13 11.97
C LYS A 16 -17.77 5.70 11.84
N GLY A 17 -16.99 4.78 12.41
CA GLY A 17 -17.29 3.36 12.44
C GLY A 17 -16.24 2.55 13.18
N TYR A 18 -16.47 1.25 13.30
CA TYR A 18 -15.47 0.34 13.80
C TYR A 18 -15.45 -0.95 12.99
N MET A 19 -14.33 -1.63 13.00
CA MET A 19 -14.12 -2.92 12.36
C MET A 19 -13.38 -3.86 13.32
N ALA A 20 -13.86 -5.10 13.41
CA ALA A 20 -13.16 -6.17 14.08
C ALA A 20 -13.20 -7.42 13.22
N ASP A 21 -12.06 -8.04 12.98
CA ASP A 21 -11.96 -9.22 12.13
C ASP A 21 -10.81 -10.15 12.52
N LEU A 22 -10.88 -11.36 11.98
CA LEU A 22 -9.80 -12.32 11.93
C LEU A 22 -9.49 -12.63 10.48
N ARG A 23 -8.27 -12.33 10.05
CA ARG A 23 -7.74 -12.69 8.74
C ARG A 23 -6.78 -13.87 8.87
N THR A 24 -6.99 -14.90 8.09
CA THR A 24 -6.07 -16.05 7.97
C THR A 24 -5.51 -16.09 6.55
N ARG A 25 -4.20 -16.20 6.40
CA ARG A 25 -3.51 -16.37 5.12
C ARG A 25 -2.67 -17.62 5.12
N LEU A 26 -2.77 -18.41 4.05
CA LEU A 26 -1.97 -19.61 3.82
C LEU A 26 -1.22 -19.45 2.50
N TRP A 27 0.11 -19.55 2.54
CA TRP A 27 0.94 -19.53 1.34
C TRP A 27 1.27 -20.95 0.91
N LEU A 28 1.02 -21.19 -0.36
CA LEU A 28 1.34 -22.40 -1.09
C LEU A 28 2.39 -22.07 -2.14
N SER A 29 3.41 -22.91 -2.29
CA SER A 29 4.39 -22.76 -3.35
C SER A 29 4.83 -24.10 -3.89
N GLY A 30 5.08 -24.17 -5.19
CA GLY A 30 5.59 -25.34 -5.88
C GLY A 30 6.65 -24.95 -6.90
N GLN A 31 7.73 -25.76 -6.99
CA GLN A 31 8.73 -25.61 -8.02
C GLN A 31 8.13 -26.06 -9.35
N VAL A 32 8.27 -25.25 -10.40
CA VAL A 32 7.84 -25.55 -11.77
C VAL A 32 9.01 -26.06 -12.58
N SER A 33 10.18 -25.42 -12.44
CA SER A 33 11.47 -25.85 -12.99
C SER A 33 12.59 -25.27 -12.14
N ASP A 34 13.86 -25.47 -12.50
CA ASP A 34 15.01 -24.97 -11.73
C ASP A 34 14.93 -23.45 -11.49
N ASP A 35 14.45 -22.69 -12.47
CA ASP A 35 14.38 -21.23 -12.44
C ASP A 35 12.99 -20.68 -12.15
N TRP A 36 11.93 -21.51 -12.11
CA TRP A 36 10.55 -21.07 -12.03
C TRP A 36 9.77 -21.73 -10.91
N ARG A 37 8.98 -20.95 -10.19
CA ARG A 37 8.08 -21.41 -9.15
C ARG A 37 6.68 -20.80 -9.28
N TYR A 38 5.68 -21.56 -8.88
CA TYR A 38 4.33 -21.10 -8.65
C TYR A 38 4.15 -20.69 -7.18
N VAL A 39 3.42 -19.60 -6.95
CA VAL A 39 3.06 -19.11 -5.60
C VAL A 39 1.57 -18.78 -5.59
N ALA A 40 0.89 -19.25 -4.54
CA ALA A 40 -0.49 -18.86 -4.28
C ALA A 40 -0.66 -18.48 -2.80
N MET A 41 -1.62 -17.59 -2.54
CA MET A 41 -2.05 -17.24 -1.19
C MET A 41 -3.56 -17.37 -1.11
N LEU A 42 -4.01 -18.25 -0.23
CA LEU A 42 -5.41 -18.37 0.17
C LEU A 42 -5.63 -17.44 1.37
N GLU A 43 -6.63 -16.58 1.28
CA GLU A 43 -7.02 -15.68 2.36
C GLU A 43 -8.45 -15.98 2.78
N ASN A 44 -8.66 -16.12 4.08
CA ASN A 44 -9.98 -16.12 4.70
C ASN A 44 -10.11 -14.89 5.60
N LEU A 45 -11.19 -14.16 5.47
CA LEU A 45 -11.54 -13.01 6.31
C LEU A 45 -12.87 -13.30 6.99
N GLN A 46 -12.88 -13.22 8.33
CA GLN A 46 -14.05 -13.35 9.16
C GLN A 46 -14.31 -12.04 9.88
N SER A 47 -15.44 -11.40 9.58
CA SER A 47 -15.86 -10.17 10.26
C SER A 47 -16.58 -10.51 11.57
N PHE A 48 -16.26 -9.76 12.63
CA PHE A 48 -16.92 -9.86 13.94
C PHE A 48 -17.91 -8.72 14.21
N ASN A 49 -18.04 -7.79 13.26
CA ASN A 49 -18.94 -6.62 13.41
C ASN A 49 -20.38 -6.91 13.03
N THR A 50 -20.63 -8.02 12.37
CA THR A 50 -21.94 -8.34 11.84
C THR A 50 -22.57 -9.47 12.66
N ASN A 51 -23.90 -9.42 12.84
CA ASN A 51 -24.65 -10.52 13.43
C ASN A 51 -24.82 -11.71 12.47
N LYS A 52 -24.09 -11.72 11.37
CA LYS A 52 -24.08 -12.76 10.35
C LYS A 52 -22.72 -13.45 10.38
N GLU A 53 -22.73 -14.75 10.16
CA GLU A 53 -21.51 -15.53 9.89
C GLU A 53 -21.00 -15.14 8.49
N GLU A 54 -20.36 -13.98 8.38
CA GLU A 54 -19.75 -13.54 7.14
C GLU A 54 -18.30 -14.00 7.12
N SER A 55 -18.00 -14.87 6.17
CA SER A 55 -16.66 -15.36 5.91
C SER A 55 -16.41 -15.32 4.40
N GLU A 56 -15.36 -14.66 4.00
CA GLU A 56 -14.90 -14.66 2.62
C GLU A 56 -13.60 -15.47 2.51
N THR A 57 -13.56 -16.43 1.59
CA THR A 57 -12.36 -17.20 1.29
C THR A 57 -12.04 -17.11 -0.19
N LYS A 58 -10.83 -16.61 -0.52
CA LYS A 58 -10.40 -16.43 -1.90
C LYS A 58 -8.90 -16.62 -2.10
N PHE A 59 -8.50 -16.93 -3.33
CA PHE A 59 -7.11 -16.77 -3.74
C PHE A 59 -6.82 -15.29 -3.94
N ARG A 60 -6.12 -14.70 -2.96
CA ARG A 60 -5.72 -13.29 -3.04
C ARG A 60 -4.51 -13.11 -3.96
N ARG A 61 -3.68 -14.15 -4.11
CA ARG A 61 -2.51 -14.19 -5.00
C ARG A 61 -2.43 -15.54 -5.69
N ALA A 62 -2.07 -15.53 -6.99
CA ALA A 62 -1.80 -16.72 -7.77
C ALA A 62 -0.92 -16.33 -8.96
N TYR A 63 0.37 -16.64 -8.91
CA TYR A 63 1.33 -16.20 -9.92
C TYR A 63 2.48 -17.17 -10.09
N VAL A 64 3.15 -17.07 -11.23
CA VAL A 64 4.42 -17.73 -11.52
C VAL A 64 5.52 -16.67 -11.51
N THR A 65 6.66 -16.97 -10.90
CA THR A 65 7.83 -16.10 -10.92
C THR A 65 9.08 -16.90 -11.16
N GLY A 66 10.04 -16.33 -11.87
CA GLY A 66 11.31 -16.98 -12.18
C GLY A 66 12.27 -16.06 -12.90
N ASN A 67 13.43 -16.61 -13.27
CA ASN A 67 14.48 -15.88 -13.97
C ASN A 67 14.59 -16.36 -15.42
N ALA A 68 14.69 -15.39 -16.32
CA ALA A 68 15.06 -15.58 -17.71
C ALA A 68 16.40 -14.86 -17.95
N GLY A 69 17.50 -15.57 -17.69
CA GLY A 69 18.83 -14.96 -17.61
C GLY A 69 18.94 -14.00 -16.41
N ASP A 70 19.36 -12.76 -16.68
CA ASP A 70 19.51 -11.70 -15.65
C ASP A 70 18.19 -10.95 -15.36
N ILE A 71 17.09 -11.35 -15.98
CA ILE A 71 15.78 -10.72 -15.85
C ILE A 71 14.89 -11.61 -14.99
N LYS A 72 14.29 -11.06 -13.93
CA LYS A 72 13.24 -11.73 -13.19
C LYS A 72 11.88 -11.37 -13.80
N VAL A 73 11.04 -12.37 -14.00
CA VAL A 73 9.69 -12.21 -14.55
C VAL A 73 8.69 -12.75 -13.54
N THR A 74 7.60 -12.01 -13.34
CA THR A 74 6.45 -12.41 -12.52
C THR A 74 5.19 -12.23 -13.35
N GLY A 75 4.33 -13.24 -13.40
CA GLY A 75 3.07 -13.20 -14.15
C GLY A 75 1.92 -13.84 -13.40
N GLY A 76 0.76 -13.19 -13.43
CA GLY A 76 -0.45 -13.61 -12.72
C GLY A 76 -0.96 -12.55 -11.75
N ARG A 77 -1.63 -12.96 -10.67
CA ARG A 77 -2.09 -12.06 -9.59
C ARG A 77 -1.05 -12.02 -8.47
N TYR A 78 -0.33 -10.93 -8.33
CA TYR A 78 0.68 -10.72 -7.29
C TYR A 78 0.48 -9.36 -6.61
N ASN A 79 1.04 -9.18 -5.41
CA ASN A 79 1.09 -7.86 -4.77
C ASN A 79 2.19 -7.02 -5.38
N TYR A 80 1.88 -5.77 -5.64
CA TYR A 80 2.84 -4.82 -6.15
C TYR A 80 2.81 -3.54 -5.32
N THR A 81 3.78 -3.42 -4.43
CA THR A 81 4.00 -2.21 -3.62
C THR A 81 5.15 -1.44 -4.23
N VAL A 82 4.94 -0.19 -4.56
CA VAL A 82 5.95 0.67 -5.17
C VAL A 82 6.40 1.74 -4.17
N GLY A 83 7.71 1.87 -4.01
CA GLY A 83 8.29 2.83 -3.07
C GLY A 83 7.80 2.60 -1.65
N GLN A 84 7.15 3.59 -1.07
CA GLN A 84 6.55 3.53 0.27
C GLN A 84 5.06 3.14 0.25
N GLY A 85 4.52 2.79 -0.91
CA GLY A 85 3.09 2.47 -1.08
C GLY A 85 2.17 3.68 -1.05
N ASN A 86 2.71 4.88 -1.18
CA ASN A 86 1.91 6.11 -1.11
C ASN A 86 1.05 6.35 -2.36
N VAL A 87 1.33 5.68 -3.48
CA VAL A 87 0.53 5.72 -4.71
C VAL A 87 -0.24 4.42 -4.90
N PHE A 88 0.49 3.29 -4.82
CA PHE A 88 -0.06 1.97 -5.11
C PHE A 88 0.58 0.89 -4.23
N ASP A 89 -0.26 0.20 -3.47
CA ASP A 89 0.05 -0.98 -2.66
C ASP A 89 -1.12 -1.95 -2.69
N ASP A 90 -1.23 -2.74 -3.76
CA ASP A 90 -2.28 -3.74 -3.89
C ASP A 90 -1.89 -4.87 -4.86
N GLY A 91 -2.83 -5.78 -5.10
CA GLY A 91 -2.72 -6.80 -6.13
C GLY A 91 -2.75 -6.20 -7.54
N ILE A 92 -1.99 -6.81 -8.45
CA ILE A 92 -2.07 -6.54 -9.87
C ILE A 92 -2.22 -7.87 -10.62
N ASP A 93 -3.14 -7.92 -11.58
CA ASP A 93 -3.31 -9.01 -12.53
C ASP A 93 -2.53 -8.65 -13.80
N GLY A 94 -1.30 -9.18 -13.92
CA GLY A 94 -0.45 -8.73 -15.00
C GLY A 94 0.91 -9.42 -15.05
N VAL A 95 1.86 -8.72 -15.67
CA VAL A 95 3.24 -9.14 -15.83
C VAL A 95 4.17 -8.06 -15.31
N GLN A 96 5.21 -8.46 -14.59
CA GLN A 96 6.28 -7.62 -14.09
C GLN A 96 7.63 -8.17 -14.55
N ILE A 97 8.52 -7.27 -14.91
CA ILE A 97 9.91 -7.56 -15.27
C ILE A 97 10.80 -6.72 -14.37
N ASP A 98 11.72 -7.39 -13.66
CA ASP A 98 12.72 -6.74 -12.81
C ASP A 98 14.12 -7.00 -13.38
N PHE A 99 14.95 -5.98 -13.42
CA PHE A 99 16.33 -6.07 -13.91
C PHE A 99 17.27 -5.07 -13.24
N GLY A 100 18.57 -5.27 -13.43
CA GLY A 100 19.61 -4.45 -12.82
C GLY A 100 20.08 -4.96 -11.47
N LYS A 101 21.31 -4.61 -11.09
CA LYS A 101 21.97 -5.05 -9.85
C LYS A 101 22.23 -3.89 -8.89
N VAL A 102 22.81 -2.82 -9.36
CA VAL A 102 23.10 -1.60 -8.59
C VAL A 102 21.96 -0.59 -8.76
N LEU A 103 21.67 -0.22 -9.99
CA LEU A 103 20.44 0.44 -10.35
C LEU A 103 19.44 -0.67 -10.70
N LYS A 104 18.39 -0.78 -9.87
CA LYS A 104 17.31 -1.73 -10.10
C LYS A 104 16.18 -1.01 -10.81
N ALA A 105 15.62 -1.67 -11.81
CA ALA A 105 14.44 -1.17 -12.51
C ALA A 105 13.37 -2.26 -12.56
N SER A 106 12.13 -1.83 -12.51
CA SER A 106 10.96 -2.69 -12.66
C SER A 106 9.99 -2.06 -13.65
N MET A 107 9.36 -2.90 -14.45
CA MET A 107 8.25 -2.52 -15.34
C MET A 107 7.11 -3.49 -15.12
N ALA A 108 5.93 -3.00 -14.84
CA ALA A 108 4.73 -3.79 -14.69
C ALA A 108 3.61 -3.28 -15.61
N TYR A 109 2.89 -4.22 -16.20
CA TYR A 109 1.66 -3.93 -16.95
C TYR A 109 0.59 -4.91 -16.52
N GLY A 110 -0.60 -4.40 -16.21
CA GLY A 110 -1.72 -5.20 -15.79
C GLY A 110 -2.84 -4.38 -15.18
N ARG A 111 -3.81 -5.07 -14.64
CA ARG A 111 -4.98 -4.45 -14.01
C ARG A 111 -4.85 -4.52 -12.49
N PRO A 112 -5.01 -3.41 -11.74
CA PRO A 112 -5.17 -3.45 -10.29
C PRO A 112 -6.25 -4.47 -9.90
N ALA A 113 -5.90 -5.40 -9.01
CA ALA A 113 -6.77 -6.52 -8.64
C ALA A 113 -7.39 -6.36 -7.24
N GLY A 114 -7.15 -5.24 -6.59
CA GLY A 114 -7.76 -4.85 -5.33
C GLY A 114 -9.27 -4.68 -5.46
N GLY A 115 -9.94 -4.73 -4.33
CA GLY A 115 -11.36 -4.48 -4.28
C GLY A 115 -11.72 -3.11 -4.87
N ASN A 116 -13.00 -2.90 -5.05
CA ASN A 116 -13.57 -1.72 -5.70
C ASN A 116 -13.38 -0.43 -4.88
N ASP A 117 -12.16 -0.09 -4.51
CA ASP A 117 -11.83 1.24 -3.98
C ASP A 117 -11.92 2.25 -5.13
N PHE A 118 -13.07 2.21 -5.81
CA PHE A 118 -13.43 3.16 -6.84
C PHE A 118 -13.74 4.48 -6.17
N HIS A 119 -12.79 5.34 -6.30
CA HIS A 119 -12.95 6.70 -5.87
C HIS A 119 -13.76 7.46 -6.92
N SER A 120 -14.55 8.40 -6.48
CA SER A 120 -15.19 9.38 -7.33
C SER A 120 -14.40 10.68 -7.30
N PHE A 121 -14.44 11.42 -8.39
CA PHE A 121 -13.97 12.80 -8.50
C PHE A 121 -15.14 13.71 -8.84
N GLN A 122 -15.07 14.99 -8.49
CA GLN A 122 -15.99 15.99 -9.01
C GLN A 122 -15.29 16.76 -10.12
N ASP A 123 -15.97 16.93 -11.26
CA ASP A 123 -15.48 17.83 -12.30
C ASP A 123 -15.71 19.31 -11.89
N ALA A 124 -15.19 20.23 -12.69
CA ALA A 124 -15.35 21.66 -12.47
C ALA A 124 -16.84 22.12 -12.45
N GLY A 125 -17.76 21.31 -12.91
CA GLY A 125 -19.20 21.54 -12.88
C GLY A 125 -19.90 20.91 -11.67
N GLY A 126 -19.16 20.25 -10.76
CA GLY A 126 -19.69 19.55 -9.61
C GLY A 126 -20.30 18.17 -9.92
N ASN A 127 -20.10 17.64 -11.14
CA ASN A 127 -20.58 16.30 -11.47
C ASN A 127 -19.63 15.24 -10.92
N THR A 128 -20.19 14.20 -10.33
CA THR A 128 -19.41 13.06 -9.86
C THR A 128 -18.96 12.20 -11.04
N ILE A 129 -17.64 12.06 -11.21
CA ILE A 129 -17.01 11.16 -12.17
C ILE A 129 -16.42 9.98 -11.39
N TYR A 130 -16.84 8.77 -11.71
CA TYR A 130 -16.31 7.56 -11.07
C TYR A 130 -15.03 7.11 -11.76
N THR A 131 -14.07 6.65 -10.97
CA THR A 131 -12.85 6.03 -11.48
C THR A 131 -13.14 4.63 -12.02
N LYS A 132 -12.35 4.21 -12.98
CA LYS A 132 -12.42 2.87 -13.56
C LYS A 132 -11.17 2.07 -13.17
N ASN A 133 -11.35 0.81 -12.84
CA ASN A 133 -10.25 -0.11 -12.64
C ASN A 133 -9.83 -0.71 -14.00
N ASN A 134 -9.08 0.08 -14.78
CA ASN A 134 -8.52 -0.33 -16.06
C ASN A 134 -7.05 -0.75 -15.89
N ASP A 135 -6.40 -1.05 -17.00
CA ASP A 135 -5.00 -1.44 -17.00
C ASP A 135 -4.08 -0.30 -16.52
N ALA A 136 -2.98 -0.65 -15.95
CA ALA A 136 -1.94 0.27 -15.51
C ALA A 136 -0.58 -0.14 -16.06
N PHE A 137 0.24 0.85 -16.39
CA PHE A 137 1.66 0.69 -16.65
C PHE A 137 2.45 1.38 -15.55
N ILE A 138 3.35 0.65 -14.90
CA ILE A 138 4.12 1.17 -13.76
C ILE A 138 5.60 0.87 -14.00
N THR A 139 6.44 1.88 -13.84
CA THR A 139 7.90 1.76 -13.94
C THR A 139 8.56 2.30 -12.69
N THR A 140 9.56 1.61 -12.17
CA THR A 140 10.33 2.04 -11.01
C THR A 140 11.82 2.03 -11.27
N LEU A 141 12.53 2.91 -10.60
CA LEU A 141 13.99 2.95 -10.52
C LEU A 141 14.41 3.08 -9.06
N ASP A 142 15.26 2.19 -8.60
CA ASP A 142 15.81 2.18 -7.24
C ASP A 142 17.33 2.13 -7.29
N TYR A 143 17.97 3.01 -6.55
CA TYR A 143 19.42 3.08 -6.41
C TYR A 143 19.84 3.19 -4.97
N LYS A 144 20.65 2.25 -4.49
CA LYS A 144 21.19 2.28 -3.12
C LYS A 144 22.70 2.49 -3.15
N THR A 145 23.16 3.47 -2.36
CA THR A 145 24.59 3.76 -2.17
C THR A 145 24.88 4.12 -0.72
N GLY A 146 25.71 3.33 -0.05
CA GLY A 146 25.95 3.49 1.39
C GLY A 146 24.66 3.46 2.19
N ASN A 147 24.43 4.51 2.95
CA ASN A 147 23.22 4.68 3.79
C ASN A 147 22.03 5.29 3.02
N PHE A 148 22.22 5.70 1.78
CA PHE A 148 21.19 6.38 1.00
C PHE A 148 20.50 5.41 0.05
N THR A 149 19.18 5.53 -0.04
CA THR A 149 18.37 4.91 -1.08
C THR A 149 17.63 6.00 -1.81
N PHE A 150 17.68 5.99 -3.14
CA PHE A 150 16.92 6.86 -4.02
C PHE A 150 15.93 6.02 -4.79
N ASN A 151 14.73 6.54 -4.96
CA ASN A 151 13.68 5.89 -5.74
C ASN A 151 12.96 6.92 -6.63
N ALA A 152 12.56 6.47 -7.81
CA ALA A 152 11.67 7.20 -8.69
C ALA A 152 10.68 6.22 -9.30
N ALA A 153 9.45 6.66 -9.52
CA ALA A 153 8.46 5.85 -10.20
C ALA A 153 7.58 6.69 -11.12
N PHE A 154 7.08 6.02 -12.14
CA PHE A 154 6.05 6.53 -13.04
C PHE A 154 4.91 5.53 -13.11
N TYR A 155 3.70 6.04 -12.96
CA TYR A 155 2.46 5.29 -13.04
C TYR A 155 1.60 5.90 -14.14
N ASP A 156 0.99 5.05 -14.94
CA ASP A 156 -0.01 5.42 -15.95
C ASP A 156 -1.23 4.52 -15.74
N PHE A 157 -2.25 5.06 -15.06
CA PHE A 157 -3.52 4.38 -14.88
C PHE A 157 -4.44 4.78 -16.04
N LEU A 158 -4.63 3.85 -16.97
CA LEU A 158 -5.31 4.09 -18.25
C LEU A 158 -6.82 4.27 -18.05
N ASP A 159 -7.39 5.28 -18.71
CA ASP A 159 -8.82 5.60 -18.65
C ASP A 159 -9.36 5.67 -17.21
N TYR A 160 -8.53 6.11 -16.25
CA TYR A 160 -8.83 6.05 -14.83
C TYR A 160 -9.97 6.98 -14.43
N VAL A 161 -10.03 8.19 -14.99
CA VAL A 161 -11.10 9.16 -14.74
C VAL A 161 -11.86 9.43 -16.03
N GLY A 162 -13.03 8.81 -16.19
CA GLY A 162 -13.76 8.89 -17.45
C GLY A 162 -12.99 8.17 -18.55
N ASN A 163 -12.42 8.93 -19.49
CA ASN A 163 -11.54 8.45 -20.56
C ASN A 163 -10.14 9.12 -20.49
N ALA A 164 -9.78 9.66 -19.35
CA ALA A 164 -8.49 10.30 -19.13
C ALA A 164 -7.60 9.41 -18.25
N ASP A 165 -6.32 9.35 -18.62
CA ASP A 165 -5.30 8.64 -17.83
C ASP A 165 -4.93 9.48 -16.61
N ASN A 166 -4.70 8.81 -15.48
CA ASN A 166 -4.04 9.42 -14.34
C ASN A 166 -2.56 9.01 -14.34
N LYS A 167 -1.69 9.96 -14.68
CA LYS A 167 -0.24 9.77 -14.71
C LYS A 167 0.39 10.38 -13.47
N ILE A 168 1.07 9.57 -12.69
CA ILE A 168 1.70 10.01 -11.45
C ILE A 168 3.20 9.76 -11.53
N TRP A 169 4.00 10.75 -11.14
CA TRP A 169 5.45 10.66 -10.98
C TRP A 169 5.79 10.77 -9.50
N THR A 170 6.73 9.96 -9.05
CA THR A 170 7.27 10.06 -7.71
C THR A 170 8.78 10.12 -7.73
N VAL A 171 9.34 10.90 -6.81
CA VAL A 171 10.76 10.93 -6.50
C VAL A 171 10.91 10.93 -4.99
N GLY A 172 11.71 10.02 -4.48
CA GLY A 172 11.90 9.90 -3.06
C GLY A 172 13.24 9.31 -2.69
N GLY A 173 13.38 9.06 -1.41
CA GLY A 173 14.56 8.40 -0.89
C GLY A 173 14.53 8.22 0.60
N SER A 174 15.56 7.55 1.10
CA SER A 174 15.75 7.36 2.53
C SER A 174 17.23 7.42 2.90
N ILE A 175 17.47 7.74 4.17
CA ILE A 175 18.78 7.67 4.80
C ILE A 175 18.69 6.81 6.05
N ASP A 176 19.58 5.83 6.15
CA ASP A 176 19.79 5.01 7.34
C ASP A 176 20.82 5.71 8.25
N ILE A 177 20.43 6.04 9.48
CA ILE A 177 21.27 6.67 10.50
C ILE A 177 21.62 5.63 11.55
N GLY A 178 22.82 5.08 11.43
CA GLY A 178 23.18 3.87 12.16
C GLY A 178 22.28 2.70 11.78
N ASP A 179 22.10 1.77 12.74
CA ASP A 179 21.31 0.53 12.52
C ASP A 179 19.86 0.67 13.00
N THR A 180 19.47 1.84 13.49
CA THR A 180 18.22 1.98 14.26
C THR A 180 17.27 3.02 13.74
N VAL A 181 17.73 4.03 13.03
CA VAL A 181 16.89 5.14 12.56
C VAL A 181 16.90 5.20 11.04
N LYS A 182 15.73 5.28 10.45
CA LYS A 182 15.56 5.56 9.02
C LYS A 182 14.68 6.80 8.86
N LEU A 183 15.18 7.78 8.12
CA LEU A 183 14.39 8.89 7.62
C LEU A 183 14.06 8.63 6.15
N HIS A 184 12.86 8.98 5.74
CA HIS A 184 12.46 8.86 4.34
C HIS A 184 11.53 10.00 3.92
N GLY A 185 11.50 10.28 2.63
CA GLY A 185 10.58 11.26 2.07
C GLY A 185 10.28 10.95 0.62
N GLU A 186 9.12 11.37 0.16
CA GLU A 186 8.66 11.19 -1.21
C GLU A 186 7.85 12.40 -1.65
N TYR A 187 8.11 12.86 -2.87
CA TYR A 187 7.31 13.86 -3.58
C TYR A 187 6.54 13.15 -4.69
N LEU A 188 5.28 13.51 -4.84
CA LEU A 188 4.35 12.95 -5.80
C LEU A 188 3.75 14.07 -6.67
N LYS A 189 3.56 13.81 -7.95
CA LYS A 189 2.95 14.74 -8.90
C LYS A 189 2.07 13.98 -9.88
N SER A 190 0.79 14.38 -9.96
CA SER A 190 -0.15 13.88 -10.97
C SER A 190 -0.24 14.86 -12.17
N ASN A 191 -0.63 14.35 -13.33
CA ASN A 191 -1.04 15.19 -14.47
C ASN A 191 -2.50 15.63 -14.38
N PHE A 192 -3.22 15.15 -13.38
CA PHE A 192 -4.65 15.36 -13.23
C PHE A 192 -4.92 16.09 -11.91
N ALA A 193 -5.56 17.26 -12.00
CA ALA A 193 -6.05 17.96 -10.81
C ALA A 193 -7.43 17.42 -10.44
N ALA A 194 -7.55 16.89 -9.23
CA ALA A 194 -8.79 16.28 -8.76
C ALA A 194 -9.85 17.32 -8.34
N ASN A 195 -9.52 18.60 -8.38
CA ASN A 195 -10.39 19.69 -7.95
C ASN A 195 -10.24 20.94 -8.83
N THR A 196 -11.10 21.92 -8.59
CA THR A 196 -11.10 23.21 -9.30
C THR A 196 -9.89 24.09 -8.98
N ASP A 197 -9.19 23.82 -7.88
CA ASP A 197 -8.06 24.63 -7.40
C ASP A 197 -6.72 24.20 -8.01
N GLY A 198 -6.73 23.11 -8.81
CA GLY A 198 -5.58 22.66 -9.58
C GLY A 198 -4.54 21.89 -8.75
N GLU A 199 -4.88 21.44 -7.55
CA GLU A 199 -3.98 20.67 -6.71
C GLU A 199 -3.80 19.26 -7.26
N ASP A 200 -2.55 18.85 -7.45
CA ASP A 200 -2.14 17.60 -8.07
C ASP A 200 -0.81 17.07 -7.50
N GLU A 201 -0.45 17.53 -6.31
CA GLU A 201 0.83 17.23 -5.67
C GLU A 201 0.67 16.49 -4.34
N GLY A 202 1.73 15.79 -3.95
CA GLY A 202 1.82 15.15 -2.65
C GLY A 202 3.23 15.16 -2.09
N ILE A 203 3.31 15.20 -0.77
CA ILE A 203 4.56 15.08 -0.01
C ILE A 203 4.31 14.14 1.17
N VAL A 204 5.22 13.19 1.36
CA VAL A 204 5.23 12.31 2.52
C VAL A 204 6.62 12.33 3.15
N PHE A 205 6.67 12.47 4.47
CA PHE A 205 7.90 12.32 5.26
C PHE A 205 7.67 11.31 6.37
N GLY A 206 8.70 10.51 6.67
CA GLY A 206 8.61 9.54 7.73
C GLY A 206 9.93 9.30 8.43
N LEU A 207 9.77 8.83 9.67
CA LEU A 207 10.83 8.36 10.55
C LEU A 207 10.46 6.99 11.06
N ASN A 208 11.40 6.05 10.97
CA ASN A 208 11.31 4.75 11.62
C ASN A 208 12.45 4.60 12.61
N TYR A 209 12.13 4.11 13.80
CA TYR A 209 13.11 3.73 14.84
C TYR A 209 12.98 2.25 15.11
N LYS A 210 14.03 1.49 14.81
CA LYS A 210 14.05 0.03 14.92
C LYS A 210 12.94 -0.64 14.10
N GLY A 211 12.38 -1.72 14.59
CA GLY A 211 11.30 -2.54 14.08
C GLY A 211 11.12 -3.80 14.90
N ALA A 212 9.90 -4.30 15.04
CA ALA A 212 9.67 -5.61 15.62
C ALA A 212 10.19 -6.71 14.68
N GLU A 213 10.98 -7.61 15.24
CA GLU A 213 11.50 -8.80 14.57
C GLU A 213 10.73 -10.02 15.09
N PRO A 214 9.88 -10.68 14.27
CA PRO A 214 9.01 -11.78 14.75
C PRO A 214 9.77 -12.92 15.44
N GLU A 215 11.02 -13.16 15.06
CA GLU A 215 11.89 -14.18 15.67
C GLU A 215 12.49 -13.77 17.02
N LYS A 216 12.42 -12.47 17.39
CA LYS A 216 13.13 -11.90 18.54
C LYS A 216 12.17 -11.30 19.55
N LYS A 217 11.81 -12.09 20.56
CA LYS A 217 10.99 -11.63 21.68
C LYS A 217 11.51 -10.32 22.27
N GLY A 218 10.61 -9.34 22.46
CA GLY A 218 10.92 -8.05 23.06
C GLY A 218 11.50 -7.03 22.07
N SER A 219 11.70 -7.39 20.80
CA SER A 219 12.01 -6.40 19.77
C SER A 219 10.81 -5.49 19.53
N TYR A 220 11.07 -4.23 19.19
CA TYR A 220 10.03 -3.24 18.96
C TYR A 220 10.47 -2.21 17.94
N GLY A 221 9.48 -1.55 17.36
CA GLY A 221 9.66 -0.40 16.49
C GLY A 221 8.70 0.72 16.82
N ILE A 222 9.07 1.90 16.37
CA ILE A 222 8.23 3.10 16.42
C ILE A 222 8.37 3.79 15.08
N TRP A 223 7.26 4.25 14.53
CA TRP A 223 7.31 5.05 13.33
C TRP A 223 6.39 6.27 13.46
N ALA A 224 6.73 7.32 12.73
CA ALA A 224 5.89 8.49 12.55
C ALA A 224 5.98 8.95 11.09
N LYS A 225 4.84 9.32 10.50
CA LYS A 225 4.75 9.85 9.14
C LYS A 225 3.86 11.08 9.11
N TYR A 226 4.24 12.04 8.29
CA TYR A 226 3.43 13.16 7.89
C TYR A 226 3.05 13.00 6.42
N TYR A 227 1.81 13.27 6.12
CA TYR A 227 1.23 13.18 4.78
C TYR A 227 0.62 14.53 4.40
N ASN A 228 0.78 14.90 3.15
CA ASN A 228 0.00 15.94 2.48
C ASN A 228 -0.14 15.47 1.03
N GLN A 229 -1.24 14.83 0.71
CA GLN A 229 -1.45 14.21 -0.59
C GLN A 229 -2.78 14.64 -1.19
N ASP A 230 -2.70 15.12 -2.43
CA ASP A 230 -3.90 15.36 -3.22
C ASP A 230 -4.53 14.05 -3.68
N ARG A 231 -5.85 14.10 -3.90
CA ARG A 231 -6.65 12.93 -4.28
C ARG A 231 -6.13 12.26 -5.55
N SER A 232 -5.61 13.01 -6.50
CA SER A 232 -5.05 12.49 -7.76
C SER A 232 -3.69 11.79 -7.60
N THR A 233 -3.02 11.93 -6.46
CA THR A 233 -1.66 11.41 -6.25
C THR A 233 -1.63 9.98 -5.72
N TYR A 234 -2.76 9.33 -5.49
CA TYR A 234 -2.84 7.95 -5.04
C TYR A 234 -4.04 7.21 -5.66
N VAL A 235 -3.90 5.90 -5.83
CA VAL A 235 -4.93 5.00 -6.37
C VAL A 235 -5.30 3.94 -5.34
N SER A 236 -4.30 3.31 -4.73
CA SER A 236 -4.46 2.35 -3.64
C SER A 236 -3.35 2.60 -2.62
N HIS A 237 -3.66 3.40 -1.61
CA HIS A 237 -2.68 3.83 -0.62
C HIS A 237 -2.38 2.71 0.38
N THR A 238 -1.13 2.62 0.87
CA THR A 238 -0.71 1.57 1.81
C THR A 238 -1.40 1.65 3.17
N THR A 239 -1.86 2.83 3.60
CA THR A 239 -2.61 2.94 4.85
C THR A 239 -4.12 2.85 4.62
N ASP A 240 -4.75 1.92 5.34
CA ASP A 240 -6.21 1.76 5.33
C ASP A 240 -6.95 2.90 6.09
N ALA A 241 -6.22 3.91 6.60
CA ALA A 241 -6.80 5.05 7.31
C ALA A 241 -7.22 6.22 6.38
N VAL A 242 -7.00 6.09 5.08
CA VAL A 242 -7.48 7.07 4.09
C VAL A 242 -8.89 6.71 3.67
N HIS A 243 -9.85 7.50 4.12
CA HIS A 243 -11.27 7.31 3.82
C HIS A 243 -11.73 8.22 2.68
N ASP A 244 -12.79 7.82 1.97
CA ASP A 244 -13.28 8.53 0.79
C ASP A 244 -13.78 9.96 1.08
N SER A 245 -14.25 10.21 2.31
CA SER A 245 -14.68 11.54 2.74
C SER A 245 -13.57 12.59 2.74
N LEU A 246 -12.30 12.17 2.78
CA LEU A 246 -11.16 13.07 2.91
C LEU A 246 -10.79 13.79 1.60
N TRP A 247 -11.03 13.18 0.44
CA TRP A 247 -10.76 13.77 -0.88
C TRP A 247 -9.38 14.42 -1.03
N GLY A 248 -8.33 13.60 -0.92
CA GLY A 248 -7.01 14.07 -0.57
C GLY A 248 -6.93 14.32 0.92
N PHE A 249 -5.77 14.23 1.51
CA PHE A 249 -5.62 14.31 2.96
C PHE A 249 -4.32 14.95 3.37
N ASP A 250 -4.35 15.62 4.51
CA ASP A 250 -3.17 16.02 5.24
C ASP A 250 -3.27 15.59 6.70
N GLY A 251 -2.14 15.32 7.31
CA GLY A 251 -2.10 14.89 8.70
C GLY A 251 -0.92 13.98 9.00
N TYR A 252 -1.06 13.21 10.06
CA TYR A 252 0.02 12.35 10.53
C TYR A 252 -0.49 10.98 10.96
N GLY A 253 0.41 10.01 10.88
CA GLY A 253 0.28 8.70 11.48
C GLY A 253 1.45 8.38 12.38
N VAL A 254 1.20 7.66 13.47
CA VAL A 254 2.23 7.11 14.36
C VAL A 254 1.90 5.65 14.66
N GLY A 255 2.93 4.84 14.83
CA GLY A 255 2.75 3.42 15.13
C GLY A 255 3.82 2.88 16.05
N PHE A 256 3.45 1.82 16.75
CA PHE A 256 4.31 1.04 17.63
C PHE A 256 4.07 -0.44 17.37
N ASP A 257 5.12 -1.17 17.06
CA ASP A 257 5.13 -2.61 16.90
C ASP A 257 6.00 -3.30 17.96
N TYR A 258 5.57 -4.48 18.41
CA TYR A 258 6.24 -5.21 19.48
C TYR A 258 6.12 -6.72 19.30
N THR A 259 7.24 -7.44 19.44
CA THR A 259 7.25 -8.91 19.45
C THR A 259 7.01 -9.45 20.86
N ILE A 260 5.79 -9.90 21.12
CA ILE A 260 5.36 -10.44 22.43
C ILE A 260 6.14 -11.71 22.76
N THR A 261 6.23 -12.59 21.80
CA THR A 261 7.06 -13.81 21.82
C THR A 261 7.34 -14.20 20.35
N LYS A 262 8.22 -15.18 20.15
CA LYS A 262 8.54 -15.67 18.80
C LYS A 262 7.27 -15.92 18.01
N ASN A 263 7.19 -15.35 16.80
CA ASN A 263 6.08 -15.47 15.86
C ASN A 263 4.75 -14.84 16.30
N ILE A 264 4.74 -14.05 17.37
CA ILE A 264 3.57 -13.28 17.82
C ILE A 264 3.97 -11.81 17.94
N THR A 265 3.42 -10.98 17.06
CA THR A 265 3.65 -9.53 17.04
C THR A 265 2.36 -8.76 17.29
N ALA A 266 2.46 -7.66 18.01
CA ALA A 266 1.37 -6.70 18.19
C ALA A 266 1.71 -5.39 17.51
N LEU A 267 0.71 -4.73 16.94
CA LEU A 267 0.80 -3.42 16.30
C LEU A 267 -0.27 -2.52 16.87
N VAL A 268 0.07 -1.26 17.11
CA VAL A 268 -0.88 -0.19 17.44
C VAL A 268 -0.51 1.02 16.59
N GLU A 269 -1.51 1.59 15.93
CA GLU A 269 -1.34 2.76 15.08
C GLU A 269 -2.44 3.79 15.37
N TYR A 270 -2.10 5.04 15.17
CA TYR A 270 -3.04 6.16 15.26
C TYR A 270 -2.80 7.12 14.10
N PHE A 271 -3.88 7.51 13.45
CA PHE A 271 -3.88 8.47 12.36
C PHE A 271 -4.83 9.62 12.68
N ASP A 272 -4.44 10.83 12.31
CA ASP A 272 -5.26 12.04 12.41
C ASP A 272 -5.18 12.77 11.06
N PHE A 273 -6.24 12.67 10.26
CA PHE A 273 -6.29 13.18 8.91
C PHE A 273 -7.42 14.19 8.72
N ASN A 274 -7.10 15.26 8.00
CA ASN A 274 -8.06 16.23 7.50
C ASN A 274 -8.18 16.07 5.98
N GLY A 275 -9.38 16.26 5.46
CA GLY A 275 -9.60 16.35 4.02
C GLY A 275 -9.00 17.63 3.46
N LYS A 276 -8.32 17.52 2.31
CA LYS A 276 -7.77 18.70 1.60
C LYS A 276 -8.85 19.41 0.79
N ASN A 277 -9.72 18.64 0.15
CA ASN A 277 -10.76 19.14 -0.76
C ASN A 277 -12.17 18.84 -0.23
N SER A 278 -12.28 18.59 1.05
CA SER A 278 -13.53 18.34 1.76
C SER A 278 -13.41 18.86 3.18
N GLU A 279 -14.54 18.98 3.88
CA GLU A 279 -14.55 19.23 5.32
C GLU A 279 -14.38 17.96 6.16
N GLY A 280 -14.05 16.83 5.52
CA GLY A 280 -13.85 15.55 6.18
C GLY A 280 -12.70 15.58 7.17
N LYS A 281 -12.88 14.94 8.30
CA LYS A 281 -11.84 14.76 9.34
C LYS A 281 -12.03 13.43 9.99
N ASP A 282 -11.00 12.60 9.95
CA ASP A 282 -11.04 11.28 10.55
C ASP A 282 -9.82 11.01 11.42
N LYS A 283 -10.10 10.37 12.55
CA LYS A 283 -9.07 9.81 13.43
C LYS A 283 -9.26 8.33 13.47
N THR A 284 -8.22 7.61 13.11
CA THR A 284 -8.25 6.16 13.07
C THR A 284 -7.33 5.59 14.13
N TRP A 285 -7.88 4.76 15.00
CA TRP A 285 -7.14 3.90 15.89
C TRP A 285 -7.11 2.50 15.33
N TRP A 286 -5.92 1.94 15.18
CA TRP A 286 -5.71 0.60 14.69
C TRP A 286 -4.95 -0.23 15.72
N SER A 287 -5.38 -1.45 15.93
CA SER A 287 -4.63 -2.41 16.73
C SER A 287 -4.78 -3.81 16.15
N ASP A 288 -3.69 -4.55 16.13
CA ASP A 288 -3.73 -5.96 15.74
C ASP A 288 -2.72 -6.81 16.50
N VAL A 289 -2.98 -8.13 16.46
CA VAL A 289 -2.03 -9.16 16.86
C VAL A 289 -1.93 -10.18 15.73
N THR A 290 -0.71 -10.38 15.26
CA THR A 290 -0.39 -11.31 14.18
C THR A 290 0.37 -12.51 14.71
N PHE A 291 -0.11 -13.69 14.34
CA PHE A 291 0.49 -15.00 14.61
C PHE A 291 1.06 -15.56 13.31
N THR A 292 2.35 -15.89 13.26
CA THR A 292 2.99 -16.49 12.08
C THR A 292 3.33 -17.95 12.37
N PHE A 293 3.05 -18.89 11.42
CA PHE A 293 3.25 -20.31 11.59
C PHE A 293 3.63 -21.05 10.29
#